data_6ce81fc6afa8c91eb95e656e52aefa90
#
_entry.id   6ce81fc6afa8c91eb95e656e52aefa90
#
_cell.length_a   1.000
_cell.length_b   1.000
_cell.length_c   1.000
_cell.angle_alpha   90.00
_cell.angle_beta   90.00
_cell.angle_gamma   90.00
#
_symmetry.space_group_name_H-M   'P 1'
#
loop_
_entity.id
_entity.type
_entity.pdbx_description
1 polymer ?
#
loop_
_entity_poly.entity_id
_entity_poly.type
_entity_poly.pdbx_seq_one_letter_code
_entity_poly.pdbx_strand_id
1 'polypeptide(L)'
;MSISALDPDTALIVIDLQKGILTLPAAHPVADVVRNARALAAAWRRRALPVVLVNVAGGAPGRSEQARNMSQLPADWTELADDLDAQPQDIRVTKRTWGAFTGTGLAERLRARGVTQVVLAGIATSIGVESTARQAHELGFNVTLALDAMTDRSIEAHENSVARIFPRLGETGTTAQIIALLQRGEGSAA
;
A
#
# COMPACT_ATOMS: atom_id res chain seq x y z
N MET A 1 4.08 -5.35 -17.91
CA MET A 1 3.15 -4.48 -18.65
C MET A 1 2.90 -3.25 -17.81
N SER A 2 2.93 -2.08 -18.40
CA SER A 2 2.61 -0.82 -17.70
C SER A 2 1.11 -0.75 -17.43
N ILE A 3 0.72 -0.02 -16.39
CA ILE A 3 -0.68 0.27 -16.08
C ILE A 3 -1.43 0.78 -17.31
N SER A 4 -2.61 0.22 -17.58
CA SER A 4 -3.44 0.57 -18.73
C SER A 4 -4.67 1.41 -18.35
N ALA A 5 -5.25 1.18 -17.18
CA ALA A 5 -6.46 1.85 -16.72
C ALA A 5 -6.53 1.97 -15.19
N LEU A 6 -7.34 2.92 -14.73
CA LEU A 6 -7.85 2.97 -13.36
C LEU A 6 -9.36 2.94 -13.40
N ASP A 7 -9.94 2.12 -12.51
CA ASP A 7 -11.39 2.08 -12.32
C ASP A 7 -11.86 3.42 -11.69
N PRO A 8 -13.07 3.88 -12.01
CA PRO A 8 -13.65 5.07 -11.36
C PRO A 8 -13.69 4.93 -9.82
N ASP A 9 -14.02 3.73 -9.34
CA ASP A 9 -14.15 3.40 -7.92
C ASP A 9 -12.87 2.70 -7.42
N THR A 10 -11.74 3.44 -7.43
CA THR A 10 -10.44 2.96 -6.96
C THR A 10 -10.11 3.49 -5.55
N ALA A 11 -9.43 2.67 -4.74
CA ALA A 11 -8.88 3.09 -3.43
C ALA A 11 -7.34 3.02 -3.43
N LEU A 12 -6.69 3.96 -2.74
CA LEU A 12 -5.27 3.89 -2.44
C LEU A 12 -5.07 3.20 -1.08
N ILE A 13 -4.16 2.22 -1.01
CA ILE A 13 -3.76 1.57 0.24
C ILE A 13 -2.25 1.76 0.42
N VAL A 14 -1.88 2.51 1.46
CA VAL A 14 -0.48 2.79 1.83
C VAL A 14 -0.10 1.89 2.99
N ILE A 15 0.89 1.02 2.78
CA ILE A 15 1.28 -0.05 3.70
C ILE A 15 2.49 0.37 4.53
N ASP A 16 2.33 0.37 5.84
CA ASP A 16 3.38 0.41 6.87
C ASP A 16 4.42 1.54 6.72
N LEU A 17 4.06 2.69 6.14
CA LEU A 17 4.88 3.90 6.22
C LEU A 17 4.72 4.53 7.60
N GLN A 18 5.27 3.84 8.61
CA GLN A 18 5.22 4.17 10.04
C GLN A 18 6.63 4.37 10.60
N LYS A 19 6.76 5.19 11.64
CA LYS A 19 8.04 5.64 12.21
C LYS A 19 9.01 4.48 12.45
N GLY A 20 8.57 3.42 13.11
CA GLY A 20 9.44 2.29 13.42
C GLY A 20 9.92 1.47 12.21
N ILE A 21 9.16 1.43 11.12
CA ILE A 21 9.58 0.76 9.89
C ILE A 21 10.57 1.63 9.10
N LEU A 22 10.32 2.94 9.05
CA LEU A 22 11.13 3.87 8.26
C LEU A 22 12.57 4.05 8.79
N THR A 23 12.85 3.65 10.03
CA THR A 23 14.22 3.64 10.59
C THR A 23 15.05 2.44 10.16
N LEU A 24 14.45 1.44 9.53
CA LEU A 24 15.13 0.23 9.11
C LEU A 24 15.85 0.46 7.76
N PRO A 25 16.98 -0.23 7.52
CA PRO A 25 17.63 -0.20 6.20
C PRO A 25 16.66 -0.59 5.09
N ALA A 26 16.71 0.15 3.99
CA ALA A 26 15.87 -0.08 2.81
C ALA A 26 16.70 -0.01 1.53
N ALA A 27 16.26 -0.72 0.49
CA ALA A 27 16.93 -0.81 -0.81
C ALA A 27 16.86 0.51 -1.61
N HIS A 28 15.81 1.30 -1.39
CA HIS A 28 15.64 2.61 -2.03
C HIS A 28 15.50 3.71 -0.98
N PRO A 29 15.74 4.98 -1.32
CA PRO A 29 15.57 6.10 -0.40
C PRO A 29 14.14 6.18 0.15
N VAL A 30 13.98 5.96 1.44
CA VAL A 30 12.66 5.94 2.12
C VAL A 30 11.92 7.27 1.97
N ALA A 31 12.65 8.39 1.99
CA ALA A 31 12.06 9.71 1.79
C ALA A 31 11.36 9.84 0.41
N ASP A 32 11.90 9.22 -0.63
CA ASP A 32 11.28 9.21 -1.96
C ASP A 32 10.00 8.38 -1.97
N VAL A 33 10.00 7.24 -1.31
CA VAL A 33 8.82 6.37 -1.16
C VAL A 33 7.69 7.12 -0.43
N VAL A 34 8.00 7.77 0.69
CA VAL A 34 7.02 8.57 1.46
C VAL A 34 6.49 9.73 0.63
N ARG A 35 7.37 10.48 -0.06
CA ARG A 35 6.97 11.58 -0.95
C ARG A 35 6.01 11.10 -2.05
N ASN A 36 6.31 9.99 -2.70
CA ASN A 36 5.49 9.43 -3.77
C ASN A 36 4.14 8.90 -3.23
N ALA A 37 4.13 8.22 -2.09
CA ALA A 37 2.90 7.79 -1.43
C ALA A 37 2.02 8.98 -1.01
N ARG A 38 2.61 10.07 -0.49
CA ARG A 38 1.92 11.33 -0.19
C ARG A 38 1.31 11.95 -1.45
N ALA A 39 2.04 11.96 -2.57
CA ALA A 39 1.54 12.50 -3.84
C ALA A 39 0.32 11.72 -4.35
N LEU A 40 0.35 10.38 -4.26
CA LEU A 40 -0.79 9.52 -4.55
C LEU A 40 -1.96 9.86 -3.62
N ALA A 41 -1.75 9.90 -2.31
CA ALA A 41 -2.79 10.18 -1.33
C ALA A 41 -3.46 11.55 -1.58
N ALA A 42 -2.67 12.58 -1.88
CA ALA A 42 -3.19 13.89 -2.24
C ALA A 42 -4.03 13.85 -3.53
N ALA A 43 -3.64 13.04 -4.53
CA ALA A 43 -4.41 12.88 -5.76
C ALA A 43 -5.76 12.19 -5.51
N TRP A 44 -5.79 11.12 -4.72
CA TRP A 44 -7.02 10.42 -4.32
C TRP A 44 -7.97 11.33 -3.53
N ARG A 45 -7.44 12.06 -2.54
CA ARG A 45 -8.24 12.99 -1.72
C ARG A 45 -8.89 14.09 -2.54
N ARG A 46 -8.19 14.67 -3.55
CA ARG A 46 -8.79 15.65 -4.47
C ARG A 46 -9.98 15.11 -5.24
N ARG A 47 -10.05 13.80 -5.45
CA ARG A 47 -11.15 13.10 -6.13
C ARG A 47 -12.19 12.55 -5.14
N ALA A 48 -12.08 12.85 -3.87
CA ALA A 48 -12.89 12.26 -2.80
C ALA A 48 -12.88 10.71 -2.79
N LEU A 49 -11.83 10.09 -3.35
CA LEU A 49 -11.63 8.65 -3.37
C LEU A 49 -11.01 8.15 -2.07
N PRO A 50 -11.27 6.90 -1.66
CA PRO A 50 -10.77 6.35 -0.42
C PRO A 50 -9.23 6.27 -0.38
N VAL A 51 -8.65 6.81 0.69
CA VAL A 51 -7.25 6.62 1.08
C VAL A 51 -7.23 5.77 2.34
N VAL A 52 -6.51 4.66 2.30
CA VAL A 52 -6.32 3.74 3.43
C VAL A 52 -4.87 3.83 3.88
N LEU A 53 -4.66 4.21 5.13
CA LEU A 53 -3.35 4.24 5.75
C LEU A 53 -3.24 3.08 6.73
N VAL A 54 -2.33 2.16 6.43
CA VAL A 54 -2.16 0.91 7.18
C VAL A 54 -0.89 0.99 8.02
N ASN A 55 -0.98 0.62 9.28
CA ASN A 55 0.16 0.35 10.14
C ASN A 55 0.13 -1.09 10.67
N VAL A 56 1.30 -1.63 11.03
CA VAL A 56 1.42 -2.94 11.64
C VAL A 56 1.78 -2.81 13.13
N ALA A 57 0.99 -3.48 13.99
CA ALA A 57 1.16 -3.45 15.45
C ALA A 57 1.33 -4.86 16.05
N GLY A 58 1.84 -5.81 15.26
CA GLY A 58 2.00 -7.19 15.71
C GLY A 58 2.52 -8.10 14.62
N GLY A 59 2.43 -9.40 14.87
CA GLY A 59 2.80 -10.46 13.93
C GLY A 59 1.79 -11.61 14.00
N ALA A 60 1.77 -12.45 12.96
CA ALA A 60 0.99 -13.68 12.97
C ALA A 60 1.48 -14.59 14.11
N PRO A 61 0.58 -15.35 14.77
CA PRO A 61 0.91 -16.12 15.98
C PRO A 61 1.73 -17.40 15.69
N GLY A 62 1.99 -17.71 14.44
CA GLY A 62 2.74 -18.89 14.03
C GLY A 62 4.23 -18.83 14.39
N ARG A 63 4.85 -19.99 14.51
CA ARG A 63 6.31 -20.08 14.67
C ARG A 63 7.00 -19.77 13.35
N SER A 64 8.07 -18.99 13.39
CA SER A 64 8.94 -18.73 12.24
C SER A 64 10.40 -18.71 12.68
N GLU A 65 11.31 -19.01 11.76
CA GLU A 65 12.76 -18.95 12.01
C GLU A 65 13.25 -17.51 12.32
N GLN A 66 12.57 -16.50 11.78
CA GLN A 66 12.88 -15.09 11.94
C GLN A 66 11.81 -14.36 12.78
N ALA A 67 11.31 -15.00 13.83
CA ALA A 67 10.35 -14.37 14.72
C ALA A 67 10.93 -13.09 15.35
N ARG A 68 10.18 -11.99 15.25
CA ARG A 68 10.54 -10.72 15.90
C ARG A 68 9.86 -10.61 17.25
N ASN A 69 10.64 -10.21 18.26
CA ASN A 69 10.06 -9.83 19.53
C ASN A 69 9.44 -8.42 19.41
N MET A 70 8.12 -8.35 19.38
CA MET A 70 7.36 -7.10 19.26
C MET A 70 7.08 -6.42 20.62
N SER A 71 7.51 -7.03 21.73
CA SER A 71 7.22 -6.49 23.08
C SER A 71 8.13 -5.33 23.52
N GLN A 72 9.20 -5.07 22.79
CA GLN A 72 10.21 -4.05 23.12
C GLN A 72 10.31 -2.94 22.07
N LEU A 73 9.23 -2.69 21.32
CA LEU A 73 9.21 -1.64 20.31
C LEU A 73 9.05 -0.26 20.98
N PRO A 74 9.65 0.80 20.40
CA PRO A 74 9.42 2.18 20.82
C PRO A 74 7.93 2.52 20.88
N ALA A 75 7.53 3.43 21.75
CA ALA A 75 6.12 3.79 21.93
C ALA A 75 5.47 4.33 20.65
N ASP A 76 6.25 5.07 19.84
CA ASP A 76 5.84 5.67 18.57
C ASP A 76 6.01 4.73 17.36
N TRP A 77 6.43 3.48 17.58
CA TRP A 77 6.77 2.55 16.51
C TRP A 77 5.64 2.36 15.50
N THR A 78 4.40 2.37 15.96
CA THR A 78 3.20 2.19 15.13
C THR A 78 2.66 3.49 14.53
N GLU A 79 3.19 4.65 14.92
CA GLU A 79 2.74 5.93 14.40
C GLU A 79 3.10 6.07 12.91
N LEU A 80 2.15 6.57 12.12
CA LEU A 80 2.41 6.86 10.72
C LEU A 80 3.42 8.00 10.60
N ALA A 81 4.19 7.97 9.50
CA ALA A 81 5.11 9.06 9.20
C ALA A 81 4.37 10.39 9.07
N ASP A 82 4.88 11.44 9.71
CA ASP A 82 4.27 12.77 9.67
C ASP A 82 4.20 13.32 8.24
N ASP A 83 5.23 13.01 7.42
CA ASP A 83 5.31 13.40 6.02
C ASP A 83 4.25 12.77 5.10
N LEU A 84 3.50 11.76 5.55
CA LEU A 84 2.34 11.23 4.81
C LEU A 84 1.17 12.20 4.78
N ASP A 85 1.19 13.22 5.63
CA ASP A 85 0.13 14.23 5.72
C ASP A 85 -1.26 13.57 5.89
N ALA A 86 -1.35 12.68 6.85
CA ALA A 86 -2.53 11.88 7.10
C ALA A 86 -3.72 12.75 7.52
N GLN A 87 -4.87 12.60 6.86
CA GLN A 87 -6.05 13.43 7.04
C GLN A 87 -7.14 12.72 7.88
N PRO A 88 -8.06 13.47 8.53
CA PRO A 88 -9.13 12.88 9.34
C PRO A 88 -10.08 11.95 8.56
N GLN A 89 -10.29 12.20 7.25
CA GLN A 89 -11.15 11.38 6.40
C GLN A 89 -10.50 10.07 5.95
N ASP A 90 -9.18 9.91 6.13
CA ASP A 90 -8.48 8.69 5.72
C ASP A 90 -8.93 7.49 6.55
N ILE A 91 -9.05 6.36 5.90
CA ILE A 91 -9.36 5.09 6.54
C ILE A 91 -8.11 4.58 7.26
N ARG A 92 -8.14 4.52 8.59
CA ARG A 92 -7.06 3.95 9.40
C ARG A 92 -7.27 2.45 9.58
N VAL A 93 -6.20 1.68 9.37
CA VAL A 93 -6.18 0.23 9.57
C VAL A 93 -4.94 -0.17 10.34
N THR A 94 -5.11 -0.80 11.47
CA THR A 94 -4.01 -1.45 12.21
C THR A 94 -4.09 -2.95 12.00
N LYS A 95 -3.07 -3.52 11.39
CA LYS A 95 -2.96 -4.96 11.15
C LYS A 95 -2.00 -5.65 12.12
N ARG A 96 -2.17 -6.96 12.27
CA ARG A 96 -1.30 -7.85 13.07
C ARG A 96 -0.76 -9.01 12.25
N THR A 97 -0.85 -8.91 10.92
CA THR A 97 -0.37 -9.89 9.93
C THR A 97 0.33 -9.16 8.81
N TRP A 98 0.87 -9.88 7.84
CA TRP A 98 1.57 -9.25 6.72
C TRP A 98 0.61 -8.49 5.79
N GLY A 99 -0.49 -9.13 5.40
CA GLY A 99 -1.47 -8.49 4.52
C GLY A 99 -2.49 -7.64 5.28
N ALA A 100 -3.02 -6.62 4.61
CA ALA A 100 -3.89 -5.62 5.21
C ALA A 100 -5.36 -6.07 5.37
N PHE A 101 -5.77 -7.15 4.73
CA PHE A 101 -7.16 -7.59 4.76
C PHE A 101 -7.48 -8.59 5.87
N THR A 102 -6.49 -9.35 6.34
CA THR A 102 -6.71 -10.38 7.37
C THR A 102 -7.12 -9.76 8.71
N GLY A 103 -8.34 -10.04 9.15
CA GLY A 103 -8.85 -9.67 10.47
C GLY A 103 -9.03 -8.15 10.69
N THR A 104 -9.12 -7.34 9.63
CA THR A 104 -9.21 -5.88 9.71
C THR A 104 -10.57 -5.32 9.28
N GLY A 105 -11.42 -6.11 8.65
CA GLY A 105 -12.66 -5.65 8.05
C GLY A 105 -12.46 -4.70 6.86
N LEU A 106 -11.26 -4.63 6.29
CA LEU A 106 -10.96 -3.69 5.19
C LEU A 106 -11.72 -4.03 3.91
N ALA A 107 -11.85 -5.31 3.57
CA ALA A 107 -12.56 -5.73 2.36
C ALA A 107 -14.03 -5.27 2.36
N GLU A 108 -14.71 -5.48 3.47
CA GLU A 108 -16.11 -5.08 3.67
C GLU A 108 -16.26 -3.55 3.58
N ARG A 109 -15.32 -2.81 4.20
CA ARG A 109 -15.31 -1.34 4.18
C ARG A 109 -15.10 -0.76 2.79
N LEU A 110 -14.27 -1.41 1.96
CA LEU A 110 -14.03 -1.00 0.57
C LEU A 110 -15.22 -1.37 -0.31
N ARG A 111 -15.75 -2.59 -0.20
CA ARG A 111 -16.95 -3.04 -0.96
C ARG A 111 -18.17 -2.19 -0.66
N ALA A 112 -18.38 -1.81 0.59
CA ALA A 112 -19.48 -0.92 0.97
C ALA A 112 -19.39 0.48 0.34
N ARG A 113 -18.22 0.85 -0.22
CA ARG A 113 -17.99 2.09 -0.98
C ARG A 113 -17.96 1.87 -2.49
N GLY A 114 -18.31 0.69 -2.97
CA GLY A 114 -18.28 0.34 -4.39
C GLY A 114 -16.89 0.15 -4.97
N VAL A 115 -15.82 0.10 -4.14
CA VAL A 115 -14.44 -0.01 -4.65
C VAL A 115 -14.26 -1.32 -5.41
N THR A 116 -13.76 -1.21 -6.63
CA THR A 116 -13.46 -2.33 -7.54
C THR A 116 -11.95 -2.54 -7.75
N GLN A 117 -11.16 -1.50 -7.52
CA GLN A 117 -9.71 -1.53 -7.72
C GLN A 117 -8.97 -0.97 -6.50
N VAL A 118 -7.80 -1.52 -6.21
CA VAL A 118 -6.88 -0.99 -5.20
C VAL A 118 -5.51 -0.66 -5.80
N VAL A 119 -4.99 0.52 -5.45
CA VAL A 119 -3.61 0.91 -5.75
C VAL A 119 -2.79 0.75 -4.48
N LEU A 120 -1.67 0.01 -4.57
CA LEU A 120 -0.84 -0.33 -3.42
C LEU A 120 0.51 0.39 -3.46
N ALA A 121 0.92 0.91 -2.32
CA ALA A 121 2.21 1.55 -2.06
C ALA A 121 2.71 1.17 -0.66
N GLY A 122 3.99 1.40 -0.34
CA GLY A 122 4.52 1.27 1.03
C GLY A 122 5.67 0.29 1.20
N ILE A 123 5.86 -0.24 2.40
CA ILE A 123 6.98 -1.10 2.84
C ILE A 123 6.45 -2.32 3.61
N ALA A 124 7.06 -3.54 3.44
CA ALA A 124 8.07 -3.91 2.47
C ALA A 124 7.39 -4.55 1.26
N THR A 125 7.99 -4.34 0.08
CA THR A 125 7.48 -4.84 -1.20
C THR A 125 7.15 -6.33 -1.15
N SER A 126 8.10 -7.17 -0.74
CA SER A 126 7.94 -8.64 -0.71
C SER A 126 7.17 -9.18 0.51
N ILE A 127 6.79 -8.32 1.45
CA ILE A 127 6.12 -8.74 2.69
C ILE A 127 4.72 -8.12 2.74
N GLY A 128 4.60 -6.89 3.28
CA GLY A 128 3.31 -6.26 3.51
C GLY A 128 2.58 -5.91 2.22
N VAL A 129 3.29 -5.36 1.24
CA VAL A 129 2.71 -4.97 -0.06
C VAL A 129 2.29 -6.19 -0.85
N GLU A 130 3.18 -7.18 -1.07
CA GLU A 130 2.87 -8.40 -1.82
C GLU A 130 1.76 -9.21 -1.15
N SER A 131 1.79 -9.39 0.17
CA SER A 131 0.72 -10.11 0.88
C SER A 131 -0.62 -9.41 0.72
N THR A 132 -0.66 -8.08 0.76
CA THR A 132 -1.87 -7.31 0.53
C THR A 132 -2.35 -7.43 -0.92
N ALA A 133 -1.43 -7.41 -1.89
CA ALA A 133 -1.74 -7.59 -3.30
C ALA A 133 -2.36 -8.96 -3.60
N ARG A 134 -1.78 -10.04 -3.03
CA ARG A 134 -2.33 -11.39 -3.15
C ARG A 134 -3.73 -11.49 -2.57
N GLN A 135 -3.95 -10.95 -1.36
CA GLN A 135 -5.27 -10.93 -0.74
C GLN A 135 -6.27 -10.12 -1.57
N ALA A 136 -5.90 -8.94 -2.06
CA ALA A 136 -6.77 -8.13 -2.89
C ALA A 136 -7.18 -8.85 -4.18
N HIS A 137 -6.22 -9.49 -4.86
CA HIS A 137 -6.47 -10.29 -6.06
C HIS A 137 -7.44 -11.46 -5.78
N GLU A 138 -7.21 -12.24 -4.71
CA GLU A 138 -8.08 -13.35 -4.31
C GLU A 138 -9.48 -12.89 -3.88
N LEU A 139 -9.60 -11.66 -3.36
CA LEU A 139 -10.87 -11.03 -3.01
C LEU A 139 -11.62 -10.42 -4.22
N GLY A 140 -11.03 -10.49 -5.43
CA GLY A 140 -11.63 -10.03 -6.68
C GLY A 140 -11.46 -8.54 -6.99
N PHE A 141 -10.56 -7.83 -6.29
CA PHE A 141 -10.19 -6.47 -6.66
C PHE A 141 -9.21 -6.46 -7.83
N ASN A 142 -9.36 -5.50 -8.74
CA ASN A 142 -8.27 -5.12 -9.64
C ASN A 142 -7.12 -4.53 -8.81
N VAL A 143 -5.88 -4.88 -9.14
CA VAL A 143 -4.70 -4.48 -8.36
C VAL A 143 -3.75 -3.65 -9.22
N THR A 144 -3.33 -2.52 -8.71
CA THR A 144 -2.26 -1.69 -9.28
C THR A 144 -1.15 -1.49 -8.25
N LEU A 145 0.09 -1.66 -8.67
CA LEU A 145 1.27 -1.54 -7.82
C LEU A 145 2.07 -0.27 -8.22
N ALA A 146 2.20 0.69 -7.30
CA ALA A 146 2.97 1.92 -7.50
C ALA A 146 4.45 1.68 -7.19
N LEU A 147 5.25 1.30 -8.21
CA LEU A 147 6.60 0.75 -8.03
C LEU A 147 7.59 1.73 -7.39
N ASP A 148 7.49 3.02 -7.71
CA ASP A 148 8.35 4.07 -7.15
C ASP A 148 7.84 4.63 -5.80
N ALA A 149 6.68 4.15 -5.33
CA ALA A 149 6.12 4.42 -4.01
C ALA A 149 6.23 3.21 -3.07
N MET A 150 7.14 2.26 -3.35
CA MET A 150 7.42 1.12 -2.48
C MET A 150 8.91 0.79 -2.44
N THR A 151 9.32 0.12 -1.38
CA THR A 151 10.68 -0.41 -1.22
C THR A 151 10.68 -1.64 -0.33
N ASP A 152 11.84 -2.30 -0.25
CA ASP A 152 12.09 -3.46 0.59
C ASP A 152 13.40 -3.28 1.35
N ARG A 153 13.72 -4.20 2.26
CA ARG A 153 15.01 -4.28 2.92
C ARG A 153 16.08 -4.91 2.04
N SER A 154 15.69 -5.81 1.11
CA SER A 154 16.53 -6.47 0.13
C SER A 154 16.10 -6.04 -1.28
N ILE A 155 17.08 -5.60 -2.07
CA ILE A 155 16.82 -5.25 -3.47
C ILE A 155 16.39 -6.49 -4.27
N GLU A 156 16.97 -7.65 -4.00
CA GLU A 156 16.64 -8.91 -4.68
C GLU A 156 15.19 -9.34 -4.37
N ALA A 157 14.73 -9.17 -3.12
CA ALA A 157 13.34 -9.46 -2.75
C ALA A 157 12.36 -8.50 -3.44
N HIS A 158 12.70 -7.21 -3.49
CA HIS A 158 11.92 -6.21 -4.24
C HIS A 158 11.81 -6.58 -5.70
N GLU A 159 12.94 -6.81 -6.38
CA GLU A 159 13.00 -7.14 -7.81
C GLU A 159 12.28 -8.45 -8.12
N ASN A 160 12.37 -9.46 -7.25
CA ASN A 160 11.63 -10.72 -7.42
C ASN A 160 10.12 -10.47 -7.39
N SER A 161 9.61 -9.71 -6.42
CA SER A 161 8.19 -9.38 -6.34
C SER A 161 7.73 -8.63 -7.60
N VAL A 162 8.48 -7.61 -8.01
CA VAL A 162 8.16 -6.79 -9.19
C VAL A 162 8.17 -7.61 -10.48
N ALA A 163 9.21 -8.44 -10.68
CA ALA A 163 9.40 -9.14 -11.95
C ALA A 163 8.61 -10.45 -12.07
N ARG A 164 8.35 -11.13 -10.95
CA ARG A 164 7.83 -12.51 -10.95
C ARG A 164 6.42 -12.64 -10.40
N ILE A 165 6.05 -11.82 -9.42
CA ILE A 165 4.81 -11.96 -8.67
C ILE A 165 3.76 -10.95 -9.16
N PHE A 166 4.08 -9.67 -9.15
CA PHE A 166 3.13 -8.59 -9.46
C PHE A 166 2.48 -8.71 -10.85
N PRO A 167 3.17 -9.13 -11.94
CA PRO A 167 2.53 -9.33 -13.23
C PRO A 167 1.43 -10.39 -13.25
N ARG A 168 1.35 -11.23 -12.21
CA ARG A 168 0.30 -12.25 -12.05
C ARG A 168 -0.88 -11.76 -11.20
N LEU A 169 -0.69 -10.67 -10.46
CA LEU A 169 -1.68 -10.14 -9.52
C LEU A 169 -2.40 -8.90 -10.07
N GLY A 170 -1.73 -8.13 -10.94
CA GLY A 170 -2.27 -6.89 -11.44
C GLY A 170 -1.33 -6.13 -12.37
N GLU A 171 -1.54 -4.84 -12.50
CA GLU A 171 -0.74 -3.94 -13.32
C GLU A 171 0.24 -3.14 -12.47
N THR A 172 1.33 -2.68 -13.07
CA THR A 172 2.35 -1.88 -12.40
C THR A 172 2.52 -0.53 -13.09
N GLY A 173 2.82 0.49 -12.31
CA GLY A 173 3.10 1.83 -12.83
C GLY A 173 3.90 2.67 -11.86
N THR A 174 4.39 3.81 -12.34
CA THR A 174 4.97 4.84 -11.48
C THR A 174 3.87 5.74 -10.90
N THR A 175 4.18 6.41 -9.81
CA THR A 175 3.31 7.46 -9.22
C THR A 175 2.80 8.45 -10.27
N ALA A 176 3.69 8.92 -11.15
CA ALA A 176 3.32 9.87 -12.20
C ALA A 176 2.33 9.28 -13.21
N GLN A 177 2.55 8.03 -13.67
CA GLN A 177 1.64 7.35 -14.59
C GLN A 177 0.26 7.12 -13.97
N ILE A 178 0.21 6.67 -12.72
CA ILE A 178 -1.02 6.43 -11.97
C ILE A 178 -1.81 7.73 -11.79
N ILE A 179 -1.16 8.81 -11.36
CA ILE A 179 -1.81 10.11 -11.20
C ILE A 179 -2.33 10.65 -12.56
N ALA A 180 -1.57 10.48 -13.64
CA ALA A 180 -1.99 10.90 -14.96
C ALA A 180 -3.25 10.16 -15.45
N LEU A 181 -3.37 8.86 -15.16
CA LEU A 181 -4.58 8.09 -15.47
C LEU A 181 -5.77 8.54 -14.61
N LEU A 182 -5.53 8.78 -13.32
CA LEU A 182 -6.57 9.27 -12.41
C LEU A 182 -7.16 10.61 -12.91
N GLN A 183 -6.32 11.50 -13.43
CA GLN A 183 -6.75 12.80 -13.97
C GLN A 183 -7.54 12.69 -15.29
N ARG A 184 -7.19 11.73 -16.17
CA ARG A 184 -7.88 11.53 -17.46
C ARG A 184 -9.32 11.06 -17.30
N GLY A 185 -9.64 10.33 -16.25
CA GLY A 185 -11.03 9.92 -15.93
C GLY A 185 -11.98 11.10 -15.70
N GLU A 186 -11.48 12.34 -15.61
CA GLU A 186 -12.29 13.55 -15.54
C GLU A 186 -12.91 13.97 -16.90
N GLY A 187 -12.23 13.66 -18.01
CA GLY A 187 -12.65 14.09 -19.34
C GLY A 187 -13.68 13.20 -20.03
N SER A 188 -14.02 12.03 -19.47
CA SER A 188 -14.94 11.06 -20.09
C SER A 188 -16.35 11.04 -19.49
N ALA A 189 -16.62 11.90 -18.51
CA ALA A 189 -17.92 11.97 -17.80
C ALA A 189 -18.71 13.25 -18.11
N ALA A 190 -18.39 13.93 -19.22
CA ALA A 190 -19.13 15.12 -19.70
C ALA A 190 -19.93 14.83 -20.97
#